data_944f975fed93c36c9aeeffe6cdb7fe78
#
_entry.id   944f975fed93c36c9aeeffe6cdb7fe78
#
_cell.length_a   1.000
_cell.length_b   1.000
_cell.length_c   1.000
_cell.angle_alpha   90.00
_cell.angle_beta   90.00
_cell.angle_gamma   90.00
#
_symmetry.space_group_name_H-M   'P 1'
#
loop_
_entity.id
_entity.type
_entity.pdbx_description
1 polymer ?
#
loop_
_entity_poly.entity_id
_entity_poly.type
_entity_poly.pdbx_seq_one_letter_code
_entity_poly.pdbx_strand_id
1 'polypeptide(L)'
;MKALDLLLSRSSFSRVSEPAPAEEKLENIIAAGLRAPDHAHLGPFEFIVCEGTGLDRLTEIFVAAAAADNLSEEKQVKATKMAYRAPMVIVAIMRYKPHDKVPREEQIATTACAVQNMQMAAQAQGFNGIWRTGSYAKSETVRDAFGLAEQDELVGFLYLGTPEADVPIKRQRSAESYIKYWR
;
A
#
# COMPACT_ATOMS: atom_id res chain seq x y z
N MET A 1 -13.97 -5.61 -17.22
CA MET A 1 -12.58 -6.08 -17.54
C MET A 1 -12.51 -7.56 -17.18
N LYS A 2 -11.88 -8.41 -18.02
CA LYS A 2 -11.63 -9.81 -17.63
C LYS A 2 -10.49 -9.87 -16.60
N ALA A 3 -10.53 -10.85 -15.70
CA ALA A 3 -9.53 -10.94 -14.62
C ALA A 3 -8.08 -11.02 -15.16
N LEU A 4 -7.86 -11.78 -16.24
CA LEU A 4 -6.54 -11.91 -16.83
C LEU A 4 -6.05 -10.60 -17.47
N ASP A 5 -6.96 -9.84 -18.13
CA ASP A 5 -6.63 -8.54 -18.70
C ASP A 5 -6.17 -7.57 -17.61
N LEU A 6 -6.85 -7.57 -16.46
CA LEU A 6 -6.48 -6.77 -15.30
C LEU A 6 -5.08 -7.11 -14.79
N LEU A 7 -4.80 -8.40 -14.59
CA LEU A 7 -3.50 -8.89 -14.10
C LEU A 7 -2.35 -8.53 -15.04
N LEU A 8 -2.58 -8.61 -16.35
CA LEU A 8 -1.55 -8.36 -17.37
C LEU A 8 -1.35 -6.87 -17.69
N SER A 9 -2.38 -6.04 -17.47
CA SER A 9 -2.32 -4.58 -17.75
C SER A 9 -2.03 -3.73 -16.53
N ARG A 10 -2.09 -4.27 -15.31
CA ARG A 10 -1.87 -3.52 -14.08
C ARG A 10 -0.57 -2.72 -14.11
N SER A 11 -0.68 -1.45 -13.86
CA SER A 11 0.48 -0.59 -13.60
C SER A 11 0.22 0.39 -12.46
N SER A 12 1.29 0.77 -11.74
CA SER A 12 1.20 1.85 -10.76
C SER A 12 1.13 3.18 -11.49
N PHE A 13 0.21 4.04 -11.04
CA PHE A 13 0.01 5.37 -11.59
C PHE A 13 -0.13 6.38 -10.46
N SER A 14 0.69 7.43 -10.46
CA SER A 14 0.79 8.38 -9.33
C SER A 14 0.05 9.69 -9.55
N ARG A 15 -0.49 9.92 -10.74
CA ARG A 15 -1.31 11.11 -11.05
C ARG A 15 -2.78 10.75 -10.89
N VAL A 16 -3.25 10.88 -9.67
CA VAL A 16 -4.61 10.55 -9.28
C VAL A 16 -5.20 11.72 -8.49
N SER A 17 -6.50 11.94 -8.67
CA SER A 17 -7.27 13.00 -8.02
C SER A 17 -8.57 12.47 -7.46
N GLU A 18 -9.42 13.34 -6.97
CA GLU A 18 -10.81 13.02 -6.60
C GLU A 18 -11.62 12.55 -7.83
N PRO A 19 -12.64 11.70 -7.61
CA PRO A 19 -13.04 11.14 -6.32
C PRO A 19 -12.15 9.97 -5.88
N ALA A 20 -12.02 9.81 -4.56
CA ALA A 20 -11.49 8.60 -3.95
C ALA A 20 -12.49 7.43 -4.07
N PRO A 21 -12.04 6.16 -3.92
CA PRO A 21 -12.96 5.06 -3.68
C PRO A 21 -13.77 5.30 -2.41
N ALA A 22 -15.11 5.19 -2.50
CA ALA A 22 -16.00 5.39 -1.35
C ALA A 22 -17.04 4.28 -1.29
N GLU A 23 -17.72 4.16 -0.16
CA GLU A 23 -18.83 3.24 0.08
C GLU A 23 -18.53 1.80 -0.39
N GLU A 24 -19.43 1.18 -1.15
CA GLU A 24 -19.30 -0.18 -1.67
C GLU A 24 -17.97 -0.40 -2.42
N LYS A 25 -17.46 0.61 -3.12
CA LYS A 25 -16.18 0.49 -3.85
C LYS A 25 -15.00 0.34 -2.90
N LEU A 26 -14.97 1.09 -1.80
CA LEU A 26 -13.95 0.95 -0.77
C LEU A 26 -14.10 -0.38 -0.04
N GLU A 27 -15.33 -0.77 0.30
CA GLU A 27 -15.62 -2.07 0.93
C GLU A 27 -15.11 -3.23 0.07
N ASN A 28 -15.35 -3.19 -1.24
CA ASN A 28 -14.84 -4.19 -2.18
C ASN A 28 -13.31 -4.23 -2.24
N ILE A 29 -12.64 -3.07 -2.15
CA ILE A 29 -11.16 -3.00 -2.09
C ILE A 29 -10.65 -3.68 -0.81
N ILE A 30 -11.22 -3.35 0.34
CA ILE A 30 -10.84 -3.94 1.62
C ILE A 30 -11.13 -5.45 1.61
N ALA A 31 -12.33 -5.86 1.19
CA ALA A 31 -12.71 -7.27 1.09
C ALA A 31 -11.75 -8.07 0.20
N ALA A 32 -11.31 -7.52 -0.92
CA ALA A 32 -10.30 -8.15 -1.77
C ALA A 32 -8.95 -8.30 -1.05
N GLY A 33 -8.54 -7.31 -0.28
CA GLY A 33 -7.35 -7.40 0.58
C GLY A 33 -7.43 -8.56 1.57
N LEU A 34 -8.58 -8.71 2.23
CA LEU A 34 -8.84 -9.78 3.20
C LEU A 34 -8.88 -11.19 2.58
N ARG A 35 -8.85 -11.32 1.25
CA ARG A 35 -8.74 -12.60 0.52
C ARG A 35 -7.30 -13.01 0.20
N ALA A 36 -6.30 -12.27 0.69
CA ALA A 36 -4.90 -12.68 0.54
C ALA A 36 -4.66 -14.08 1.12
N PRO A 37 -3.75 -14.88 0.53
CA PRO A 37 -3.31 -16.13 1.14
C PRO A 37 -2.77 -15.87 2.56
N ASP A 38 -3.30 -16.60 3.54
CA ASP A 38 -2.98 -16.41 4.94
C ASP A 38 -2.78 -17.78 5.61
N HIS A 39 -1.54 -18.12 5.88
CA HIS A 39 -1.18 -19.38 6.51
C HIS A 39 -1.74 -19.41 7.93
N ALA A 40 -2.45 -20.49 8.26
CA ALA A 40 -3.16 -20.71 9.53
C ALA A 40 -4.26 -19.67 9.85
N HIS A 41 -4.69 -18.86 8.88
CA HIS A 41 -5.73 -17.83 9.04
C HIS A 41 -5.44 -16.86 10.21
N LEU A 42 -4.20 -16.42 10.33
CA LEU A 42 -3.78 -15.54 11.42
C LEU A 42 -4.35 -14.13 11.31
N GLY A 43 -4.65 -13.65 10.10
CA GLY A 43 -5.08 -12.28 9.86
C GLY A 43 -4.06 -11.26 10.36
N PRO A 44 -2.78 -11.31 9.90
CA PRO A 44 -1.71 -10.52 10.49
C PRO A 44 -1.68 -9.08 9.97
N PHE A 45 -2.77 -8.57 9.45
CA PHE A 45 -2.84 -7.26 8.82
C PHE A 45 -3.79 -6.31 9.54
N GLU A 46 -3.42 -5.04 9.53
CA GLU A 46 -4.24 -3.90 9.90
C GLU A 46 -4.14 -2.85 8.80
N PHE A 47 -5.28 -2.24 8.45
CA PHE A 47 -5.36 -1.19 7.44
C PHE A 47 -5.95 0.06 8.04
N ILE A 48 -5.27 1.21 7.86
CA ILE A 48 -5.76 2.51 8.28
C ILE A 48 -6.08 3.31 7.01
N VAL A 49 -7.33 3.62 6.81
CA VAL A 49 -7.80 4.45 5.68
C VAL A 49 -7.70 5.91 6.08
N CYS A 50 -6.85 6.67 5.38
CA CYS A 50 -6.66 8.10 5.55
C CYS A 50 -7.31 8.83 4.38
N GLU A 51 -8.36 9.60 4.66
CA GLU A 51 -9.06 10.51 3.75
C GLU A 51 -9.50 11.76 4.51
N GLY A 52 -9.76 12.87 3.82
CA GLY A 52 -10.12 14.13 4.48
C GLY A 52 -9.12 14.51 5.58
N THR A 53 -9.59 14.73 6.80
CA THR A 53 -8.75 15.05 7.97
C THR A 53 -7.79 13.91 8.36
N GLY A 54 -8.00 12.69 7.88
CA GLY A 54 -7.06 11.59 8.03
C GLY A 54 -5.75 11.83 7.25
N LEU A 55 -5.80 12.55 6.12
CA LEU A 55 -4.61 12.97 5.39
C LEU A 55 -3.83 14.05 6.13
N ASP A 56 -4.52 14.94 6.87
CA ASP A 56 -3.88 15.95 7.72
C ASP A 56 -3.05 15.27 8.80
N ARG A 57 -3.66 14.30 9.52
CA ARG A 57 -2.98 13.51 10.55
C ARG A 57 -1.78 12.73 10.00
N LEU A 58 -1.93 12.10 8.82
CA LEU A 58 -0.83 11.40 8.17
C LEU A 58 0.29 12.36 7.77
N THR A 59 -0.05 13.58 7.34
CA THR A 59 0.92 14.64 7.03
C THR A 59 1.70 15.06 8.26
N GLU A 60 1.03 15.27 9.39
CA GLU A 60 1.70 15.59 10.67
C GLU A 60 2.73 14.51 11.05
N ILE A 61 2.39 13.23 10.88
CA ILE A 61 3.31 12.10 11.13
C ILE A 61 4.53 12.19 10.18
N PHE A 62 4.32 12.44 8.89
CA PHE A 62 5.43 12.56 7.94
C PHE A 62 6.32 13.75 8.20
N VAL A 63 5.75 14.89 8.61
CA VAL A 63 6.52 16.10 8.99
C VAL A 63 7.34 15.83 10.25
N ALA A 64 6.74 15.22 11.26
CA ALA A 64 7.44 14.86 12.48
C ALA A 64 8.61 13.89 12.21
N ALA A 65 8.38 12.88 11.37
CA ALA A 65 9.42 11.94 10.96
C ALA A 65 10.53 12.63 10.17
N ALA A 66 10.22 13.53 9.24
CA ALA A 66 11.21 14.25 8.46
C ALA A 66 12.09 15.15 9.34
N ALA A 67 11.53 15.73 10.39
CA ALA A 67 12.27 16.53 11.38
C ALA A 67 13.15 15.64 12.28
N ALA A 68 12.59 14.55 12.81
CA ALA A 68 13.31 13.62 13.70
C ALA A 68 14.50 12.95 12.99
N ASP A 69 14.33 12.56 11.73
CA ASP A 69 15.36 11.95 10.89
C ASP A 69 16.36 12.96 10.32
N ASN A 70 16.27 14.25 10.72
CA ASN A 70 17.12 15.36 10.25
C ASN A 70 17.23 15.42 8.72
N LEU A 71 16.12 15.23 8.01
CA LEU A 71 16.11 15.28 6.54
C LEU A 71 16.40 16.72 6.06
N SER A 72 16.95 16.84 4.85
CA SER A 72 17.19 18.16 4.23
C SER A 72 15.91 18.99 4.16
N GLU A 73 16.05 20.32 4.16
CA GLU A 73 14.94 21.28 4.09
C GLU A 73 13.99 20.96 2.92
N GLU A 74 14.53 20.63 1.74
CA GLU A 74 13.74 20.22 0.59
C GLU A 74 12.86 18.99 0.90
N LYS A 75 13.38 17.99 1.63
CA LYS A 75 12.64 16.80 2.01
C LYS A 75 11.59 17.09 3.08
N GLN A 76 11.91 17.99 4.03
CA GLN A 76 10.93 18.44 5.03
C GLN A 76 9.75 19.17 4.37
N VAL A 77 10.02 20.07 3.41
CA VAL A 77 8.97 20.71 2.61
C VAL A 77 8.17 19.68 1.80
N LYS A 78 8.82 18.65 1.25
CA LYS A 78 8.10 17.55 0.57
C LYS A 78 7.20 16.76 1.51
N ALA A 79 7.57 16.58 2.77
CA ALA A 79 6.78 15.87 3.78
C ALA A 79 5.38 16.48 3.94
N THR A 80 5.28 17.82 3.93
CA THR A 80 3.99 18.54 4.06
C THR A 80 2.98 18.24 2.94
N LYS A 81 3.42 17.65 1.84
CA LYS A 81 2.59 17.36 0.65
C LYS A 81 2.50 15.86 0.35
N MET A 82 3.16 15.01 1.15
CA MET A 82 3.29 13.60 0.83
C MET A 82 1.95 12.87 0.86
N ALA A 83 1.13 13.08 1.90
CA ALA A 83 -0.16 12.43 2.04
C ALA A 83 -1.15 12.88 0.94
N TYR A 84 -1.11 14.15 0.55
CA TYR A 84 -2.01 14.74 -0.44
C TYR A 84 -1.68 14.41 -1.90
N ARG A 85 -0.79 13.48 -2.17
CA ARG A 85 -0.51 12.97 -3.54
C ARG A 85 -1.62 12.11 -4.12
N ALA A 86 -2.60 11.76 -3.32
CA ALA A 86 -3.83 11.11 -3.69
C ALA A 86 -4.92 11.51 -2.70
N PRO A 87 -6.19 11.42 -3.08
CA PRO A 87 -7.29 11.74 -2.17
C PRO A 87 -7.51 10.71 -1.06
N MET A 88 -6.89 9.53 -1.17
CA MET A 88 -6.92 8.48 -0.15
C MET A 88 -5.55 7.81 -0.03
N VAL A 89 -5.17 7.50 1.19
CA VAL A 89 -4.00 6.64 1.49
C VAL A 89 -4.43 5.53 2.44
N ILE A 90 -4.18 4.28 2.07
CA ILE A 90 -4.33 3.14 2.97
C ILE A 90 -2.96 2.78 3.52
N VAL A 91 -2.79 2.93 4.83
CA VAL A 91 -1.59 2.49 5.54
C VAL A 91 -1.75 0.99 5.82
N ALA A 92 -0.80 0.19 5.34
CA ALA A 92 -0.82 -1.26 5.51
C ALA A 92 0.24 -1.69 6.53
N ILE A 93 -0.22 -2.28 7.62
CA ILE A 93 0.61 -2.72 8.74
C ILE A 93 0.46 -4.24 8.89
N MET A 94 1.57 -4.95 8.98
CA MET A 94 1.59 -6.31 9.46
C MET A 94 1.72 -6.28 10.98
N ARG A 95 0.69 -6.78 11.68
CA ARG A 95 0.67 -7.00 13.12
C ARG A 95 1.14 -8.43 13.39
N TYR A 96 2.33 -8.57 13.91
CA TYR A 96 2.93 -9.87 14.15
C TYR A 96 2.11 -10.69 15.15
N LYS A 97 1.81 -11.93 14.78
CA LYS A 97 1.15 -12.92 15.63
C LYS A 97 2.06 -14.12 15.86
N PRO A 98 2.54 -14.35 17.10
CA PRO A 98 3.38 -15.50 17.40
C PRO A 98 2.69 -16.80 16.98
N HIS A 99 3.40 -17.65 16.22
CA HIS A 99 2.91 -18.95 15.76
C HIS A 99 4.06 -19.88 15.41
N ASP A 100 4.01 -21.14 15.88
CA ASP A 100 5.11 -22.11 15.73
C ASP A 100 5.47 -22.48 14.29
N LYS A 101 4.47 -22.39 13.39
CA LYS A 101 4.62 -22.81 11.98
C LYS A 101 4.62 -21.65 10.98
N VAL A 102 4.31 -20.44 11.43
CA VAL A 102 4.17 -19.28 10.54
C VAL A 102 5.18 -18.21 10.95
N PRO A 103 6.34 -18.15 10.32
CA PRO A 103 7.35 -17.16 10.62
C PRO A 103 6.90 -15.75 10.22
N ARG A 104 7.60 -14.75 10.76
CA ARG A 104 7.31 -13.33 10.54
C ARG A 104 7.27 -12.96 9.05
N GLU A 105 8.19 -13.50 8.27
CA GLU A 105 8.34 -13.23 6.83
C GLU A 105 7.10 -13.65 6.04
N GLU A 106 6.46 -14.76 6.39
CA GLU A 106 5.22 -15.19 5.76
C GLU A 106 4.07 -14.24 6.08
N GLN A 107 4.01 -13.70 7.30
CA GLN A 107 2.99 -12.73 7.70
C GLN A 107 3.17 -11.39 6.97
N ILE A 108 4.42 -10.96 6.73
CA ILE A 108 4.71 -9.80 5.86
C ILE A 108 4.26 -10.08 4.43
N ALA A 109 4.54 -11.28 3.90
CA ALA A 109 4.12 -11.67 2.55
C ALA A 109 2.59 -11.69 2.42
N THR A 110 1.87 -12.20 3.42
CA THR A 110 0.40 -12.16 3.49
C THR A 110 -0.12 -10.72 3.39
N THR A 111 0.44 -9.80 4.18
CA THR A 111 0.03 -8.39 4.16
C THR A 111 0.39 -7.71 2.83
N ALA A 112 1.54 -8.03 2.24
CA ALA A 112 1.92 -7.54 0.92
C ALA A 112 0.98 -8.05 -0.19
N CYS A 113 0.55 -9.31 -0.13
CA CYS A 113 -0.47 -9.87 -1.02
C CYS A 113 -1.81 -9.14 -0.85
N ALA A 114 -2.19 -8.79 0.39
CA ALA A 114 -3.40 -8.02 0.64
C ALA A 114 -3.35 -6.64 -0.02
N VAL A 115 -2.22 -5.92 0.07
CA VAL A 115 -2.03 -4.63 -0.62
C VAL A 115 -2.13 -4.80 -2.14
N GLN A 116 -1.54 -5.87 -2.70
CA GLN A 116 -1.66 -6.19 -4.12
C GLN A 116 -3.12 -6.42 -4.53
N ASN A 117 -3.88 -7.21 -3.76
CA ASN A 117 -5.29 -7.47 -4.01
C ASN A 117 -6.12 -6.19 -3.97
N MET A 118 -5.89 -5.31 -2.98
CA MET A 118 -6.56 -4.00 -2.90
C MET A 118 -6.27 -3.15 -4.14
N GLN A 119 -5.02 -3.09 -4.59
CA GLN A 119 -4.65 -2.35 -5.79
C GLN A 119 -5.34 -2.89 -7.05
N MET A 120 -5.45 -4.23 -7.16
CA MET A 120 -6.17 -4.87 -8.26
C MET A 120 -7.66 -4.56 -8.22
N ALA A 121 -8.28 -4.64 -7.03
CA ALA A 121 -9.69 -4.33 -6.83
C ALA A 121 -10.01 -2.85 -7.13
N ALA A 122 -9.12 -1.94 -6.75
CA ALA A 122 -9.23 -0.52 -7.10
C ALA A 122 -9.22 -0.33 -8.62
N GLN A 123 -8.26 -0.94 -9.31
CA GLN A 123 -8.15 -0.83 -10.77
C GLN A 123 -9.34 -1.48 -11.50
N ALA A 124 -9.87 -2.60 -11.00
CA ALA A 124 -11.06 -3.24 -11.54
C ALA A 124 -12.30 -2.33 -11.50
N GLN A 125 -12.34 -1.40 -10.54
CA GLN A 125 -13.42 -0.45 -10.31
C GLN A 125 -13.17 0.93 -10.92
N GLY A 126 -12.11 1.09 -11.74
CA GLY A 126 -11.79 2.34 -12.45
C GLY A 126 -10.89 3.31 -11.69
N PHE A 127 -10.44 2.97 -10.49
CA PHE A 127 -9.43 3.72 -9.75
C PHE A 127 -8.02 3.28 -10.12
N ASN A 128 -7.03 4.01 -9.68
CA ASN A 128 -5.64 3.58 -9.75
C ASN A 128 -4.85 4.19 -8.59
N GLY A 129 -3.56 3.90 -8.55
CA GLY A 129 -2.70 4.43 -7.52
C GLY A 129 -1.33 3.78 -7.51
N ILE A 130 -0.64 3.98 -6.42
CA ILE A 130 0.72 3.49 -6.24
C ILE A 130 0.95 3.04 -4.79
N TRP A 131 1.47 1.85 -4.63
CA TRP A 131 2.00 1.38 -3.36
C TRP A 131 3.43 1.92 -3.18
N ARG A 132 3.65 2.65 -2.09
CA ARG A 132 4.94 3.22 -1.70
C ARG A 132 5.38 2.66 -0.36
N THR A 133 6.68 2.42 -0.25
CA THR A 133 7.36 2.07 1.00
C THR A 133 8.26 3.22 1.44
N GLY A 134 9.45 3.35 0.86
CA GLY A 134 10.36 4.46 1.09
C GLY A 134 10.88 4.58 2.54
N SER A 135 11.49 5.72 2.85
CA SER A 135 12.08 5.97 4.17
C SER A 135 11.04 6.03 5.30
N TYR A 136 9.86 6.57 5.03
CA TYR A 136 8.81 6.69 6.04
C TYR A 136 8.30 5.34 6.55
N ALA A 137 8.33 4.28 5.73
CA ALA A 137 7.96 2.94 6.18
C ALA A 137 8.99 2.33 7.16
N LYS A 138 10.17 2.93 7.28
CA LYS A 138 11.27 2.50 8.15
C LYS A 138 11.58 3.49 9.26
N SER A 139 10.89 4.63 9.31
CA SER A 139 11.11 5.66 10.32
C SER A 139 10.50 5.21 11.66
N GLU A 140 11.30 5.26 12.72
CA GLU A 140 10.82 4.94 14.07
C GLU A 140 9.70 5.89 14.50
N THR A 141 9.81 7.17 14.16
CA THR A 141 8.75 8.16 14.44
C THR A 141 7.41 7.75 13.80
N VAL A 142 7.45 7.21 12.58
CA VAL A 142 6.23 6.72 11.92
C VAL A 142 5.73 5.44 12.57
N ARG A 143 6.64 4.53 12.93
CA ARG A 143 6.30 3.29 13.65
C ARG A 143 5.60 3.59 14.97
N ASP A 144 6.18 4.49 15.76
CA ASP A 144 5.64 4.92 17.05
C ASP A 144 4.26 5.56 16.91
N ALA A 145 4.09 6.43 15.92
CA ALA A 145 2.82 7.10 15.65
C ALA A 145 1.67 6.13 15.34
N PHE A 146 1.97 4.96 14.74
CA PHE A 146 1.01 3.89 14.49
C PHE A 146 1.03 2.80 15.58
N GLY A 147 1.79 2.96 16.65
CA GLY A 147 1.88 2.01 17.75
C GLY A 147 2.37 0.63 17.32
N LEU A 148 3.41 0.58 16.46
CA LEU A 148 4.01 -0.68 16.03
C LEU A 148 4.89 -1.26 17.13
N ALA A 149 4.67 -2.54 17.46
CA ALA A 149 5.59 -3.30 18.28
C ALA A 149 6.87 -3.67 17.48
N GLU A 150 7.90 -4.15 18.17
CA GLU A 150 9.21 -4.48 17.58
C GLU A 150 9.09 -5.41 16.36
N GLN A 151 8.23 -6.43 16.44
CA GLN A 151 8.06 -7.42 15.38
C GLN A 151 7.02 -7.04 14.32
N ASP A 152 6.26 -5.98 14.53
CA ASP A 152 5.34 -5.47 13.52
C ASP A 152 6.09 -4.88 12.33
N GLU A 153 5.43 -4.75 11.18
CA GLU A 153 6.02 -4.16 9.99
C GLU A 153 5.06 -3.18 9.31
N LEU A 154 5.56 -2.00 9.00
CA LEU A 154 4.86 -1.07 8.12
C LEU A 154 5.13 -1.48 6.67
N VAL A 155 4.21 -2.25 6.09
CA VAL A 155 4.35 -2.81 4.73
C VAL A 155 4.27 -1.72 3.67
N GLY A 156 3.63 -0.60 3.97
CA GLY A 156 3.68 0.60 3.15
C GLY A 156 2.36 1.38 3.09
N PHE A 157 2.33 2.28 2.12
CA PHE A 157 1.25 3.24 1.90
C PHE A 157 0.68 3.04 0.51
N LEU A 158 -0.58 2.64 0.40
CA LEU A 158 -1.29 2.51 -0.87
C LEU A 158 -2.07 3.80 -1.14
N TYR A 159 -1.56 4.61 -2.05
CA TYR A 159 -2.20 5.83 -2.53
C TYR A 159 -3.25 5.48 -3.58
N LEU A 160 -4.47 5.94 -3.46
CA LEU A 160 -5.59 5.64 -4.34
C LEU A 160 -6.37 6.90 -4.74
N GLY A 161 -6.87 6.90 -5.96
CA GLY A 161 -7.76 7.93 -6.49
C GLY A 161 -8.17 7.63 -7.93
N THR A 162 -8.86 8.57 -8.54
CA THR A 162 -9.24 8.51 -9.95
C THR A 162 -8.08 8.95 -10.84
N PRO A 163 -7.69 8.16 -11.87
CA PRO A 163 -6.62 8.54 -12.78
C PRO A 163 -6.93 9.84 -13.53
N GLU A 164 -5.99 10.78 -13.56
CA GLU A 164 -6.11 12.05 -14.27
C GLU A 164 -5.88 11.93 -15.79
N ALA A 165 -5.44 10.78 -16.25
CA ALA A 165 -5.18 10.47 -17.65
C ALA A 165 -5.19 8.96 -17.86
N ASP A 166 -5.14 8.53 -19.13
CA ASP A 166 -4.98 7.12 -19.47
C ASP A 166 -3.75 6.52 -18.80
N VAL A 167 -3.97 5.41 -18.13
CA VAL A 167 -2.91 4.70 -17.41
C VAL A 167 -2.07 3.90 -18.41
N PRO A 168 -0.79 4.22 -18.60
CA PRO A 168 0.02 3.55 -19.60
C PRO A 168 0.24 2.08 -19.22
N ILE A 169 -0.01 1.19 -20.18
CA ILE A 169 0.33 -0.23 -20.05
C ILE A 169 1.84 -0.36 -20.22
N LYS A 170 2.52 -0.84 -19.18
CA LYS A 170 3.96 -1.07 -19.24
C LYS A 170 4.30 -2.25 -20.15
N ARG A 171 5.43 -2.13 -20.85
CA ARG A 171 5.96 -3.24 -21.66
C ARG A 171 6.10 -4.50 -20.78
N GLN A 172 5.59 -5.61 -21.28
CA GLN A 172 5.76 -6.91 -20.64
C GLN A 172 7.25 -7.31 -20.65
N ARG A 173 7.68 -7.92 -19.56
CA ARG A 173 9.02 -8.52 -19.50
C ARG A 173 9.00 -9.88 -20.20
N SER A 174 10.10 -10.25 -20.86
CA SER A 174 10.26 -11.62 -21.35
C SER A 174 10.28 -12.58 -20.16
N ALA A 175 9.54 -13.67 -20.25
CA ALA A 175 9.52 -14.71 -19.22
C ALA A 175 10.84 -15.52 -19.18
N GLU A 176 11.60 -15.56 -20.26
CA GLU A 176 12.82 -16.38 -20.42
C GLU A 176 13.85 -16.16 -19.31
N SER A 177 14.01 -14.89 -18.88
CA SER A 177 14.99 -14.54 -17.82
C SER A 177 14.53 -14.94 -16.41
N TYR A 178 13.29 -15.37 -16.24
CA TYR A 178 12.66 -15.59 -14.92
C TYR A 178 12.20 -17.03 -14.72
N ILE A 179 12.23 -17.86 -15.76
CA ILE A 179 11.68 -19.22 -15.72
C ILE A 179 12.79 -20.22 -16.03
N LYS A 180 12.87 -21.26 -15.22
CA LYS A 180 13.67 -22.47 -15.50
C LYS A 180 12.73 -23.67 -15.51
N TYR A 181 12.85 -24.50 -16.53
CA TYR A 181 12.08 -25.74 -16.65
C TYR A 181 12.94 -26.93 -16.20
N TRP A 182 12.44 -27.68 -15.27
CA TRP A 182 13.00 -28.98 -14.86
C TRP A 182 12.07 -30.05 -15.43
N ARG A 183 12.56 -30.78 -16.42
CA ARG A 183 11.79 -31.81 -17.14
C ARG A 183 12.55 -33.13 -17.12
#